data_32830b8270a2f9c8539d242c65af25f7
#
_entry.id   32830b8270a2f9c8539d242c65af25f7
#
_cell.length_a   1.000
_cell.length_b   1.000
_cell.length_c   1.000
_cell.angle_alpha   90.00
_cell.angle_beta   90.00
_cell.angle_gamma   90.00
#
_symmetry.space_group_name_H-M   'P 1'
#
loop_
_entity.id
_entity.type
_entity.pdbx_description
1 polymer ?
#
loop_
_entity_poly.entity_id
_entity_poly.type
_entity_poly.pdbx_seq_one_letter_code
_entity_poly.pdbx_strand_id
1 'polypeptide(L)'
;MLVSPHSIPDQQTLNTDVCIIGAGPAGLAAAQELLDSGLDVILLESGGEEPDAATQQLAAGVSEDTPDLYPDIVWSHDRRFGGTSVQWDVQVHGTKNCHLATFDPIDFKKRDWMPHSGWPIDYDTMHPYYLRALKLWETGIDSLEMAPWVSDEHKLLDFKDNTLETKLYMTGSQAALTEGIGGRIKQSQNMRLIMKANAVELDTNENASTVTGVKVACLDGRRFTIAAKQVILAQGGFQVPRLLLASDRVAKNGLGNDNGLVGRFLMDRQIVKTGTLFPNRPISAFGLYDLQHRGLSHVLGKLAIPQQTLEERHLMNTSIGLNAQPAFSRVRLAQRLFGRGTTFRSPAYYSLRKIVRDLRARQMPERPLHHLLNVLGGIDDLVFIKVARAPWLQIPYNRDSGGWYEAPHRDQFFKVIDLYQIAEQSPDPDNRITLSDERDATGMRKPKVEFRWRDFDIRSALGTQDIVQKAFEQSGIGRLRVERRDGLPLVTQMTAHHPAGTARMADDPKQGVVDRNCRVHGVSNLYVASSAVFTTGGCAPPTLTIVAMAVRVVDAVKKQLGKG
;
A
#
# COMPACT_ATOMS: atom_id res chain seq x y z
N MET A 1 -12.13 -20.25 14.50
CA MET A 1 -11.29 -21.37 15.00
C MET A 1 -10.05 -21.51 14.12
N LEU A 2 -8.87 -21.68 14.72
CA LEU A 2 -7.64 -21.97 13.97
C LEU A 2 -7.62 -23.46 13.58
N VAL A 3 -7.41 -23.74 12.29
CA VAL A 3 -7.33 -25.11 11.75
C VAL A 3 -5.93 -25.32 11.18
N SER A 4 -5.25 -26.36 11.66
CA SER A 4 -3.94 -26.74 11.12
C SER A 4 -4.12 -27.39 9.74
N PRO A 5 -3.36 -27.01 8.71
CA PRO A 5 -3.42 -27.67 7.42
C PRO A 5 -3.00 -29.16 7.52
N HIS A 6 -2.20 -29.53 8.55
CA HIS A 6 -1.81 -30.91 8.80
C HIS A 6 -2.97 -31.81 9.27
N SER A 7 -4.05 -31.21 9.83
CA SER A 7 -5.26 -31.96 10.21
C SER A 7 -6.20 -32.24 9.03
N ILE A 8 -5.95 -31.64 7.87
CA ILE A 8 -6.74 -31.82 6.66
C ILE A 8 -6.14 -33.00 5.87
N PRO A 9 -6.86 -34.07 5.59
CA PRO A 9 -6.38 -35.15 4.73
C PRO A 9 -5.93 -34.62 3.35
N ASP A 10 -4.89 -35.26 2.80
CA ASP A 10 -4.43 -34.91 1.44
C ASP A 10 -5.55 -35.18 0.43
N GLN A 11 -5.66 -34.29 -0.59
CA GLN A 11 -6.69 -34.30 -1.65
C GLN A 11 -8.15 -34.16 -1.13
N GLN A 12 -8.37 -33.81 0.13
CA GLN A 12 -9.72 -33.55 0.65
C GLN A 12 -10.33 -32.29 0.03
N THR A 13 -11.66 -32.29 -0.10
CA THR A 13 -12.43 -31.08 -0.40
C THR A 13 -13.15 -30.60 0.86
N LEU A 14 -12.89 -29.34 1.24
CA LEU A 14 -13.62 -28.65 2.29
C LEU A 14 -14.74 -27.81 1.67
N ASN A 15 -15.92 -27.85 2.26
CA ASN A 15 -17.05 -27.02 1.82
C ASN A 15 -17.20 -25.82 2.74
N THR A 16 -17.65 -24.68 2.17
CA THR A 16 -17.91 -23.43 2.89
C THR A 16 -18.87 -22.53 2.10
N ASP A 17 -19.52 -21.58 2.77
CA ASP A 17 -20.30 -20.55 2.08
C ASP A 17 -19.39 -19.50 1.45
N VAL A 18 -18.36 -19.04 2.18
CA VAL A 18 -17.42 -18.01 1.71
C VAL A 18 -15.98 -18.46 1.94
N CYS A 19 -15.15 -18.38 0.91
CA CYS A 19 -13.70 -18.52 1.01
C CYS A 19 -13.04 -17.16 0.81
N ILE A 20 -12.34 -16.66 1.82
CA ILE A 20 -11.51 -15.44 1.75
C ILE A 20 -10.06 -15.87 1.58
N ILE A 21 -9.37 -15.38 0.56
CA ILE A 21 -7.96 -15.71 0.26
C ILE A 21 -7.07 -14.54 0.61
N GLY A 22 -6.27 -14.68 1.67
CA GLY A 22 -5.36 -13.68 2.22
C GLY A 22 -5.88 -13.06 3.51
N ALA A 23 -5.07 -13.10 4.57
CA ALA A 23 -5.36 -12.52 5.89
C ALA A 23 -4.58 -11.20 6.13
N GLY A 24 -4.41 -10.38 5.09
CA GLY A 24 -3.99 -8.99 5.20
C GLY A 24 -5.16 -8.07 5.63
N PRO A 25 -4.98 -6.73 5.67
CA PRO A 25 -6.00 -5.78 6.13
C PRO A 25 -7.37 -5.97 5.46
N ALA A 26 -7.40 -6.23 4.15
CA ALA A 26 -8.65 -6.49 3.42
C ALA A 26 -9.34 -7.77 3.85
N GLY A 27 -8.58 -8.88 3.95
CA GLY A 27 -9.13 -10.18 4.33
C GLY A 27 -9.59 -10.21 5.78
N LEU A 28 -8.85 -9.57 6.68
CA LEU A 28 -9.25 -9.44 8.09
C LEU A 28 -10.52 -8.59 8.23
N ALA A 29 -10.63 -7.48 7.49
CA ALA A 29 -11.83 -6.65 7.49
C ALA A 29 -13.05 -7.42 6.91
N ALA A 30 -12.87 -8.12 5.79
CA ALA A 30 -13.92 -8.95 5.21
C ALA A 30 -14.36 -10.07 6.17
N ALA A 31 -13.41 -10.72 6.85
CA ALA A 31 -13.68 -11.72 7.84
C ALA A 31 -14.45 -11.16 9.04
N GLN A 32 -14.05 -9.99 9.56
CA GLN A 32 -14.74 -9.29 10.65
C GLN A 32 -16.21 -9.03 10.32
N GLU A 33 -16.50 -8.56 9.13
CA GLU A 33 -17.86 -8.28 8.66
C GLU A 33 -18.72 -9.56 8.50
N LEU A 34 -18.11 -10.74 8.45
CA LEU A 34 -18.77 -12.04 8.32
C LEU A 34 -18.88 -12.81 9.64
N LEU A 35 -18.28 -12.34 10.74
CA LEU A 35 -18.23 -13.09 12.00
C LEU A 35 -19.61 -13.51 12.51
N ASP A 36 -20.60 -12.60 12.51
CA ASP A 36 -21.93 -12.83 13.06
C ASP A 36 -23.01 -13.02 11.97
N SER A 37 -22.58 -13.34 10.73
CA SER A 37 -23.49 -13.46 9.60
C SER A 37 -24.27 -14.80 9.55
N GLY A 38 -23.87 -15.78 10.35
CA GLY A 38 -24.38 -17.15 10.28
C GLY A 38 -23.95 -17.93 9.03
N LEU A 39 -22.97 -17.40 8.27
CA LEU A 39 -22.32 -18.08 7.15
C LEU A 39 -21.12 -18.89 7.63
N ASP A 40 -20.87 -20.03 7.03
CA ASP A 40 -19.64 -20.78 7.22
C ASP A 40 -18.53 -20.16 6.36
N VAL A 41 -17.43 -19.74 6.98
CA VAL A 41 -16.35 -18.99 6.33
C VAL A 41 -15.01 -19.69 6.51
N ILE A 42 -14.24 -19.81 5.43
CA ILE A 42 -12.82 -20.17 5.49
C ILE A 42 -11.99 -18.92 5.13
N LEU A 43 -11.11 -18.51 6.05
CA LEU A 43 -10.06 -17.53 5.80
C LEU A 43 -8.74 -18.29 5.58
N LEU A 44 -8.19 -18.17 4.37
CA LEU A 44 -6.96 -18.84 3.96
C LEU A 44 -5.79 -17.85 3.99
N GLU A 45 -4.69 -18.22 4.64
CA GLU A 45 -3.47 -17.41 4.69
C GLU A 45 -2.24 -18.26 4.32
N SER A 46 -1.39 -17.71 3.45
CA SER A 46 -0.20 -18.41 2.96
C SER A 46 0.88 -18.57 4.02
N GLY A 47 1.02 -17.62 4.94
CA GLY A 47 1.99 -17.65 6.03
C GLY A 47 1.43 -18.05 7.37
N GLY A 48 2.29 -18.05 8.37
CA GLY A 48 1.95 -18.14 9.79
C GLY A 48 1.87 -16.78 10.46
N GLU A 49 1.86 -16.76 11.79
CA GLU A 49 1.96 -15.52 12.57
C GLU A 49 3.38 -14.97 12.55
N GLU A 50 4.38 -15.85 12.63
CA GLU A 50 5.78 -15.50 12.60
C GLU A 50 6.35 -15.47 11.18
N PRO A 51 7.38 -14.64 10.94
CA PRO A 51 8.06 -14.60 9.64
C PRO A 51 8.68 -15.95 9.31
N ASP A 52 8.42 -16.44 8.11
CA ASP A 52 9.04 -17.65 7.58
C ASP A 52 9.69 -17.38 6.22
N ALA A 53 10.98 -17.68 6.11
CA ALA A 53 11.77 -17.37 4.92
C ALA A 53 11.31 -18.19 3.69
N ALA A 54 10.93 -19.46 3.89
CA ALA A 54 10.47 -20.32 2.79
C ALA A 54 9.11 -19.83 2.24
N THR A 55 8.19 -19.48 3.13
CA THR A 55 6.90 -18.88 2.75
C THR A 55 7.09 -17.52 2.09
N GLN A 56 7.97 -16.65 2.63
CA GLN A 56 8.23 -15.34 2.03
C GLN A 56 8.85 -15.46 0.63
N GLN A 57 9.66 -16.50 0.38
CA GLN A 57 10.25 -16.73 -0.94
C GLN A 57 9.20 -17.05 -2.03
N LEU A 58 7.99 -17.51 -1.68
CA LEU A 58 6.87 -17.64 -2.62
C LEU A 58 6.38 -16.30 -3.20
N ALA A 59 6.78 -15.18 -2.60
CA ALA A 59 6.52 -13.84 -3.13
C ALA A 59 7.55 -13.40 -4.20
N ALA A 60 8.62 -14.16 -4.40
CA ALA A 60 9.65 -13.83 -5.38
C ALA A 60 9.08 -13.77 -6.80
N GLY A 61 9.59 -12.83 -7.57
CA GLY A 61 9.23 -12.65 -8.98
C GLY A 61 10.41 -12.09 -9.76
N VAL A 62 10.22 -11.90 -11.05
CA VAL A 62 11.22 -11.40 -11.98
C VAL A 62 10.92 -9.94 -12.32
N SER A 63 11.93 -9.08 -12.27
CA SER A 63 11.87 -7.69 -12.74
C SER A 63 12.99 -7.48 -13.73
N GLU A 64 12.70 -7.54 -15.03
CA GLU A 64 13.73 -7.52 -16.09
C GLU A 64 14.10 -6.10 -16.51
N ASP A 65 13.11 -5.23 -16.70
CA ASP A 65 13.31 -3.93 -17.35
C ASP A 65 13.61 -2.79 -16.38
N THR A 66 13.33 -2.97 -15.10
CA THR A 66 13.48 -1.90 -14.10
C THR A 66 13.91 -2.43 -12.73
N PRO A 67 15.10 -3.07 -12.65
CA PRO A 67 15.58 -3.67 -11.41
C PRO A 67 15.77 -2.66 -10.27
N ASP A 68 15.90 -1.38 -10.61
CA ASP A 68 16.09 -0.30 -9.63
C ASP A 68 14.76 0.26 -9.09
N LEU A 69 13.63 0.03 -9.78
CA LEU A 69 12.29 0.48 -9.35
C LEU A 69 11.60 -0.55 -8.45
N TYR A 70 11.59 -1.81 -8.89
CA TYR A 70 11.15 -2.96 -8.09
C TYR A 70 12.29 -3.99 -8.02
N PRO A 71 13.39 -3.68 -7.34
CA PRO A 71 14.59 -4.52 -7.36
C PRO A 71 14.35 -5.89 -6.74
N ASP A 72 13.32 -6.02 -5.91
CA ASP A 72 12.95 -7.27 -5.28
C ASP A 72 11.47 -7.26 -4.84
N ILE A 73 10.62 -7.89 -5.65
CA ILE A 73 9.18 -8.01 -5.40
C ILE A 73 8.89 -8.67 -4.04
N VAL A 74 9.78 -9.54 -3.58
CA VAL A 74 9.71 -10.22 -2.28
C VAL A 74 9.53 -9.24 -1.11
N TRP A 75 10.06 -8.01 -1.24
CA TRP A 75 9.95 -6.99 -0.20
C TRP A 75 8.72 -6.10 -0.31
N SER A 76 7.96 -6.22 -1.41
CA SER A 76 6.80 -5.37 -1.65
C SER A 76 5.58 -5.79 -0.83
N HIS A 77 5.57 -7.00 -0.29
CA HIS A 77 4.50 -7.52 0.54
C HIS A 77 4.97 -8.67 1.41
N ASP A 78 4.31 -8.87 2.55
CA ASP A 78 4.56 -9.98 3.46
C ASP A 78 3.55 -11.11 3.27
N ARG A 79 4.07 -12.32 3.30
CA ARG A 79 3.26 -13.54 3.30
C ARG A 79 3.18 -14.12 4.70
N ARG A 80 2.35 -13.48 5.53
CA ARG A 80 2.02 -13.92 6.89
C ARG A 80 0.72 -13.29 7.37
N PHE A 81 0.19 -13.80 8.47
CA PHE A 81 -1.00 -13.26 9.11
C PHE A 81 -0.83 -11.76 9.41
N GLY A 82 -1.80 -10.95 9.00
CA GLY A 82 -1.70 -9.50 8.96
C GLY A 82 -1.19 -8.92 7.64
N GLY A 83 -0.61 -9.74 6.74
CA GLY A 83 -0.08 -9.29 5.45
C GLY A 83 0.93 -8.17 5.60
N THR A 84 0.97 -7.23 4.65
CA THR A 84 1.92 -6.11 4.63
C THR A 84 1.74 -5.13 5.81
N SER A 85 0.64 -5.22 6.59
CA SER A 85 0.49 -4.38 7.80
C SER A 85 1.62 -4.57 8.80
N VAL A 86 2.27 -5.72 8.79
CA VAL A 86 3.41 -6.02 9.68
C VAL A 86 4.69 -5.23 9.35
N GLN A 87 4.74 -4.61 8.15
CA GLN A 87 5.82 -3.71 7.74
C GLN A 87 5.54 -2.23 8.06
N TRP A 88 4.37 -1.90 8.60
CA TRP A 88 4.08 -0.51 8.94
C TRP A 88 5.15 0.04 9.90
N ASP A 89 5.62 1.23 9.61
CA ASP A 89 6.78 1.84 10.26
C ASP A 89 6.45 3.12 11.04
N VAL A 90 5.20 3.58 11.01
CA VAL A 90 4.75 4.70 11.84
C VAL A 90 4.67 4.21 13.28
N GLN A 91 5.66 4.59 14.09
CA GLN A 91 5.66 4.24 15.52
C GLN A 91 4.83 5.26 16.30
N VAL A 92 3.90 4.76 17.11
CA VAL A 92 3.11 5.56 18.03
C VAL A 92 3.10 4.83 19.37
N HIS A 93 3.70 5.42 20.40
CA HIS A 93 3.84 4.81 21.73
C HIS A 93 4.33 3.35 21.70
N GLY A 94 5.31 3.05 20.84
CA GLY A 94 5.89 1.72 20.71
C GLY A 94 5.04 0.72 19.90
N THR A 95 3.89 1.15 19.35
CA THR A 95 3.06 0.32 18.47
C THR A 95 3.27 0.68 17.01
N LYS A 96 3.14 -0.31 16.13
CA LYS A 96 3.19 -0.11 14.68
C LYS A 96 1.83 0.39 14.17
N ASN A 97 1.87 1.42 13.37
CA ASN A 97 0.69 2.05 12.78
C ASN A 97 0.89 2.33 11.29
N CYS A 98 -0.21 2.57 10.59
CA CYS A 98 -0.23 3.19 9.27
C CYS A 98 -0.98 4.52 9.30
N HIS A 99 -0.78 5.31 8.26
CA HIS A 99 -1.64 6.46 8.02
C HIS A 99 -2.94 6.03 7.33
N LEU A 100 -4.07 6.49 7.87
CA LEU A 100 -5.40 6.31 7.32
C LEU A 100 -5.90 7.64 6.78
N ALA A 101 -6.24 7.67 5.49
CA ALA A 101 -6.90 8.80 4.85
C ALA A 101 -7.79 8.29 3.72
N THR A 102 -8.87 9.02 3.43
CA THR A 102 -9.72 8.72 2.28
C THR A 102 -9.02 9.11 0.98
N PHE A 103 -9.43 8.51 -0.12
CA PHE A 103 -9.24 9.13 -1.42
C PHE A 103 -10.07 10.40 -1.49
N ASP A 104 -9.63 11.33 -2.33
CA ASP A 104 -10.34 12.58 -2.58
C ASP A 104 -11.41 12.41 -3.68
N PRO A 105 -12.42 13.28 -3.74
CA PRO A 105 -13.42 13.23 -4.82
C PRO A 105 -12.80 13.22 -6.23
N ILE A 106 -11.69 13.95 -6.44
CA ILE A 106 -10.99 13.99 -7.74
C ILE A 106 -10.39 12.62 -8.13
N ASP A 107 -10.02 11.79 -7.15
CA ASP A 107 -9.43 10.47 -7.43
C ASP A 107 -10.44 9.53 -8.11
N PHE A 108 -11.75 9.74 -7.86
CA PHE A 108 -12.84 8.96 -8.49
C PHE A 108 -13.24 9.50 -9.85
N LYS A 109 -12.97 10.79 -10.14
CA LYS A 109 -13.39 11.42 -11.37
C LYS A 109 -12.59 10.95 -12.58
N LYS A 110 -13.26 10.90 -13.74
CA LYS A 110 -12.58 10.87 -15.01
C LYS A 110 -11.88 12.22 -15.23
N ARG A 111 -10.58 12.17 -15.50
CA ARG A 111 -9.73 13.34 -15.75
C ARG A 111 -9.24 13.30 -17.20
N ASP A 112 -9.67 14.24 -18.02
CA ASP A 112 -9.39 14.21 -19.47
C ASP A 112 -7.88 14.33 -19.78
N TRP A 113 -7.12 14.94 -18.86
CA TRP A 113 -5.66 15.04 -18.95
C TRP A 113 -4.92 13.80 -18.43
N MET A 114 -5.63 12.83 -17.86
CA MET A 114 -5.08 11.58 -17.33
C MET A 114 -5.84 10.38 -17.93
N PRO A 115 -5.36 9.84 -19.06
CA PRO A 115 -5.97 8.68 -19.70
C PRO A 115 -6.19 7.53 -18.72
N HIS A 116 -7.25 6.77 -18.95
CA HIS A 116 -7.62 5.64 -18.09
C HIS A 116 -8.01 5.98 -16.65
N SER A 117 -8.20 7.25 -16.28
CA SER A 117 -8.79 7.65 -15.01
C SER A 117 -10.30 7.48 -14.98
N GLY A 118 -10.90 7.60 -13.80
CA GLY A 118 -12.35 7.51 -13.58
C GLY A 118 -12.79 6.14 -13.07
N TRP A 119 -13.40 6.15 -11.88
CA TRP A 119 -14.01 4.98 -11.29
C TRP A 119 -15.49 4.90 -11.70
N PRO A 120 -16.10 3.70 -11.78
CA PRO A 120 -17.55 3.57 -12.01
C PRO A 120 -18.38 3.87 -10.75
N ILE A 121 -17.74 4.25 -9.66
CA ILE A 121 -18.32 4.70 -8.38
C ILE A 121 -17.69 6.03 -8.01
N ASP A 122 -18.37 6.82 -7.21
CA ASP A 122 -17.92 8.13 -6.74
C ASP A 122 -17.52 8.11 -5.25
N TYR A 123 -17.05 9.27 -4.78
CA TYR A 123 -16.68 9.46 -3.39
C TYR A 123 -17.88 9.28 -2.44
N ASP A 124 -19.06 9.76 -2.82
CA ASP A 124 -20.25 9.69 -1.97
C ASP A 124 -20.71 8.24 -1.76
N THR A 125 -20.57 7.40 -2.78
CA THR A 125 -20.77 5.95 -2.68
C THR A 125 -19.79 5.32 -1.68
N MET A 126 -18.55 5.80 -1.63
CA MET A 126 -17.52 5.24 -0.75
C MET A 126 -17.54 5.81 0.67
N HIS A 127 -18.06 7.02 0.88
CA HIS A 127 -18.01 7.71 2.15
C HIS A 127 -18.57 6.89 3.34
N PRO A 128 -19.77 6.27 3.27
CA PRO A 128 -20.28 5.45 4.38
C PRO A 128 -19.39 4.24 4.67
N TYR A 129 -18.72 3.68 3.66
CA TYR A 129 -17.77 2.57 3.85
C TYR A 129 -16.47 3.03 4.49
N TYR A 130 -16.01 4.24 4.24
CA TYR A 130 -14.87 4.82 4.97
C TYR A 130 -15.18 4.94 6.46
N LEU A 131 -16.37 5.42 6.84
CA LEU A 131 -16.78 5.52 8.24
C LEU A 131 -16.90 4.13 8.91
N ARG A 132 -17.42 3.12 8.21
CA ARG A 132 -17.43 1.73 8.70
C ARG A 132 -16.01 1.18 8.86
N ALA A 133 -15.15 1.44 7.89
CA ALA A 133 -13.76 1.00 7.91
C ALA A 133 -13.00 1.59 9.11
N LEU A 134 -13.19 2.89 9.42
CA LEU A 134 -12.54 3.53 10.56
C LEU A 134 -12.89 2.86 11.89
N LYS A 135 -14.14 2.41 12.06
CA LYS A 135 -14.57 1.71 13.29
C LYS A 135 -13.80 0.43 13.57
N LEU A 136 -13.25 -0.22 12.52
CA LEU A 136 -12.47 -1.45 12.67
C LEU A 136 -11.15 -1.25 13.41
N TRP A 137 -10.64 -0.01 13.47
CA TRP A 137 -9.44 0.31 14.24
C TRP A 137 -9.69 0.70 15.69
N GLU A 138 -10.98 0.81 16.09
CA GLU A 138 -11.39 1.14 17.48
C GLU A 138 -10.70 2.40 18.02
N THR A 139 -10.39 3.37 17.13
CA THR A 139 -9.68 4.61 17.48
C THR A 139 -10.57 5.63 18.16
N GLY A 140 -11.89 5.42 18.18
CA GLY A 140 -12.86 6.41 18.62
C GLY A 140 -13.07 7.57 17.63
N ILE A 141 -12.48 7.51 16.45
CA ILE A 141 -12.71 8.47 15.37
C ILE A 141 -13.90 7.97 14.55
N ASP A 142 -14.97 8.72 14.58
CA ASP A 142 -16.23 8.45 13.87
C ASP A 142 -16.56 9.47 12.79
N SER A 143 -15.71 10.50 12.64
CA SER A 143 -15.84 11.56 11.65
C SER A 143 -14.53 11.81 10.91
N LEU A 144 -14.65 12.21 9.65
CA LEU A 144 -13.51 12.59 8.78
C LEU A 144 -13.28 14.12 8.80
N GLU A 145 -14.02 14.85 9.61
CA GLU A 145 -13.96 16.30 9.68
C GLU A 145 -12.69 16.78 10.39
N MET A 146 -12.17 17.89 9.92
CA MET A 146 -10.96 18.52 10.47
C MET A 146 -11.25 19.39 11.69
N ALA A 147 -12.43 20.02 11.75
CA ALA A 147 -12.77 21.02 12.77
C ALA A 147 -12.45 20.62 14.22
N PRO A 148 -12.71 19.37 14.66
CA PRO A 148 -12.38 18.95 16.02
C PRO A 148 -10.88 18.95 16.36
N TRP A 149 -10.01 18.96 15.36
CA TRP A 149 -8.55 18.86 15.53
C TRP A 149 -7.83 20.20 15.45
N VAL A 150 -8.52 21.26 15.01
CA VAL A 150 -8.00 22.63 14.98
C VAL A 150 -8.24 23.29 16.33
N SER A 151 -7.20 23.94 16.86
CA SER A 151 -7.25 24.67 18.14
C SER A 151 -6.27 25.84 18.10
N ASP A 152 -6.22 26.63 19.17
CA ASP A 152 -5.23 27.72 19.28
C ASP A 152 -3.78 27.22 19.27
N GLU A 153 -3.54 25.99 19.74
CA GLU A 153 -2.23 25.35 19.72
C GLU A 153 -1.93 24.64 18.39
N HIS A 154 -2.98 24.18 17.70
CA HIS A 154 -2.89 23.39 16.47
C HIS A 154 -3.63 24.09 15.33
N LYS A 155 -3.05 25.22 14.86
CA LYS A 155 -3.64 26.04 13.80
C LYS A 155 -3.35 25.50 12.42
N LEU A 156 -4.28 25.73 11.51
CA LEU A 156 -4.04 25.61 10.09
C LEU A 156 -2.99 26.61 9.63
N LEU A 157 -2.11 26.22 8.71
CA LEU A 157 -1.30 27.18 7.98
C LEU A 157 -2.20 27.93 7.00
N ASP A 158 -2.11 29.25 7.04
CA ASP A 158 -2.88 30.14 6.19
C ASP A 158 -2.10 30.44 4.90
N PHE A 159 -2.60 29.97 3.78
CA PHE A 159 -2.04 30.22 2.46
C PHE A 159 -2.93 31.19 1.70
N LYS A 160 -2.31 32.24 1.16
CA LYS A 160 -3.00 33.23 0.37
C LYS A 160 -3.79 32.60 -0.78
N ASP A 161 -5.00 33.07 -1.00
CA ASP A 161 -5.90 32.64 -2.08
C ASP A 161 -6.16 31.10 -2.07
N ASN A 162 -6.09 30.48 -0.89
CA ASN A 162 -6.25 29.01 -0.73
C ASN A 162 -5.35 28.20 -1.70
N THR A 163 -4.13 28.66 -1.96
CA THR A 163 -3.19 28.02 -2.89
C THR A 163 -2.82 26.59 -2.45
N LEU A 164 -2.83 26.32 -1.15
CA LEU A 164 -2.72 25.00 -0.55
C LEU A 164 -3.81 24.83 0.52
N GLU A 165 -4.26 23.61 0.68
CA GLU A 165 -5.19 23.21 1.72
C GLU A 165 -4.54 22.21 2.68
N THR A 166 -5.16 21.97 3.84
CA THR A 166 -4.74 20.95 4.79
C THR A 166 -5.72 19.78 4.76
N LYS A 167 -5.18 18.57 4.66
CA LYS A 167 -5.94 17.31 4.80
C LYS A 167 -5.53 16.58 6.05
N LEU A 168 -6.49 15.96 6.71
CA LEU A 168 -6.27 15.20 7.92
C LEU A 168 -5.93 13.74 7.58
N TYR A 169 -4.86 13.25 8.18
CA TYR A 169 -4.45 11.86 8.16
C TYR A 169 -4.54 11.31 9.58
N MET A 170 -5.17 10.17 9.72
CA MET A 170 -5.30 9.46 11.00
C MET A 170 -4.27 8.34 11.07
N THR A 171 -4.08 7.75 12.24
CA THR A 171 -3.29 6.53 12.38
C THR A 171 -4.19 5.36 12.76
N GLY A 172 -3.82 4.18 12.26
CA GLY A 172 -4.47 2.93 12.62
C GLY A 172 -3.44 1.90 13.06
N SER A 173 -3.64 1.34 14.27
CA SER A 173 -2.72 0.34 14.82
C SER A 173 -2.79 -0.98 14.07
N GLN A 174 -1.63 -1.59 13.83
CA GLN A 174 -1.53 -2.97 13.34
C GLN A 174 -2.18 -3.96 14.31
N ALA A 175 -2.01 -3.75 15.62
CA ALA A 175 -2.55 -4.62 16.66
C ALA A 175 -4.10 -4.69 16.60
N ALA A 176 -4.78 -3.58 16.24
CA ALA A 176 -6.24 -3.60 16.07
C ALA A 176 -6.69 -4.63 15.02
N LEU A 177 -5.90 -4.81 13.97
CA LEU A 177 -6.19 -5.82 12.93
C LEU A 177 -5.77 -7.23 13.37
N THR A 178 -4.52 -7.41 13.81
CA THR A 178 -3.94 -8.75 14.02
C THR A 178 -4.31 -9.36 15.37
N GLU A 179 -4.38 -8.56 16.41
CA GLU A 179 -4.75 -9.01 17.77
C GLU A 179 -6.24 -8.81 18.02
N GLY A 180 -6.79 -7.62 17.72
CA GLY A 180 -8.21 -7.32 17.87
C GLY A 180 -9.09 -8.19 16.95
N ILE A 181 -9.11 -7.90 15.66
CA ILE A 181 -9.91 -8.64 14.68
C ILE A 181 -9.43 -10.10 14.59
N GLY A 182 -8.12 -10.31 14.49
CA GLY A 182 -7.54 -11.64 14.41
C GLY A 182 -7.86 -12.51 15.63
N GLY A 183 -7.91 -11.92 16.83
CA GLY A 183 -8.33 -12.61 18.05
C GLY A 183 -9.78 -13.08 17.98
N ARG A 184 -10.71 -12.21 17.55
CA ARG A 184 -12.13 -12.55 17.34
C ARG A 184 -12.30 -13.67 16.31
N ILE A 185 -11.58 -13.61 15.18
CA ILE A 185 -11.61 -14.65 14.14
C ILE A 185 -11.17 -16.01 14.70
N LYS A 186 -10.09 -16.07 15.48
CA LYS A 186 -9.57 -17.31 16.07
C LYS A 186 -10.54 -17.94 17.08
N GLN A 187 -11.34 -17.12 17.76
CA GLN A 187 -12.35 -17.57 18.74
C GLN A 187 -13.70 -17.87 18.11
N SER A 188 -13.96 -17.45 16.89
CA SER A 188 -15.24 -17.62 16.20
C SER A 188 -15.55 -19.10 15.95
N GLN A 189 -16.83 -19.47 16.01
CA GLN A 189 -17.32 -20.81 15.69
C GLN A 189 -17.69 -20.97 14.21
N ASN A 190 -18.08 -19.89 13.54
CA ASN A 190 -18.50 -19.93 12.12
C ASN A 190 -17.35 -19.65 11.15
N MET A 191 -16.12 -19.47 11.64
CA MET A 191 -14.96 -19.16 10.81
C MET A 191 -13.78 -20.09 11.07
N ARG A 192 -13.25 -20.67 10.01
CA ARG A 192 -12.05 -21.51 10.00
C ARG A 192 -10.89 -20.70 9.43
N LEU A 193 -9.89 -20.37 10.25
CA LEU A 193 -8.64 -19.77 9.80
C LEU A 193 -7.64 -20.89 9.49
N ILE A 194 -7.20 -21.00 8.24
CA ILE A 194 -6.19 -21.96 7.79
C ILE A 194 -4.96 -21.19 7.37
N MET A 195 -3.87 -21.29 8.13
CA MET A 195 -2.57 -20.66 7.85
C MET A 195 -1.59 -21.66 7.24
N LYS A 196 -0.50 -21.15 6.63
CA LYS A 196 0.53 -21.93 5.90
C LYS A 196 -0.04 -22.73 4.72
N ALA A 197 -1.06 -22.16 4.09
CA ALA A 197 -1.81 -22.79 3.01
C ALA A 197 -1.99 -21.79 1.84
N ASN A 198 -1.51 -22.18 0.66
CA ASN A 198 -1.39 -21.27 -0.48
C ASN A 198 -2.46 -21.61 -1.52
N ALA A 199 -3.33 -20.64 -1.87
CA ALA A 199 -4.18 -20.75 -3.05
C ALA A 199 -3.31 -20.65 -4.30
N VAL A 200 -3.33 -21.69 -5.13
CA VAL A 200 -2.45 -21.81 -6.31
C VAL A 200 -3.19 -21.81 -7.64
N GLU A 201 -4.46 -22.14 -7.65
CA GLU A 201 -5.33 -22.16 -8.83
C GLU A 201 -6.80 -22.07 -8.40
N LEU A 202 -7.64 -21.47 -9.24
CA LEU A 202 -9.09 -21.49 -9.13
C LEU A 202 -9.66 -22.44 -10.16
N ASP A 203 -10.27 -23.56 -9.71
CA ASP A 203 -11.03 -24.45 -10.57
C ASP A 203 -12.34 -23.79 -10.97
N THR A 204 -12.77 -24.00 -12.20
CA THR A 204 -14.03 -23.48 -12.71
C THR A 204 -14.87 -24.56 -13.37
N ASN A 205 -16.15 -24.26 -13.62
CA ASN A 205 -16.96 -25.01 -14.55
C ASN A 205 -16.40 -24.91 -15.99
N GLU A 206 -16.96 -25.69 -16.92
CA GLU A 206 -16.47 -25.85 -18.30
C GLU A 206 -16.39 -24.53 -19.11
N ASN A 207 -17.24 -23.57 -18.81
CA ASN A 207 -17.27 -22.26 -19.49
C ASN A 207 -16.60 -21.12 -18.68
N ALA A 208 -15.86 -21.44 -17.61
CA ALA A 208 -15.17 -20.51 -16.73
C ALA A 208 -16.06 -19.43 -16.07
N SER A 209 -17.39 -19.65 -16.02
CA SER A 209 -18.34 -18.66 -15.48
C SER A 209 -18.58 -18.76 -13.97
N THR A 210 -18.06 -19.79 -13.32
CA THR A 210 -18.23 -20.03 -11.88
C THR A 210 -17.01 -20.75 -11.33
N VAL A 211 -16.44 -20.24 -10.24
CA VAL A 211 -15.39 -20.94 -9.48
C VAL A 211 -16.04 -22.09 -8.71
N THR A 212 -15.55 -23.31 -8.94
CA THR A 212 -16.02 -24.54 -8.30
C THR A 212 -15.10 -25.01 -7.18
N GLY A 213 -13.84 -24.55 -7.17
CA GLY A 213 -12.86 -24.91 -6.15
C GLY A 213 -11.66 -24.01 -6.12
N VAL A 214 -11.12 -23.78 -4.92
CA VAL A 214 -9.82 -23.15 -4.69
C VAL A 214 -8.81 -24.25 -4.42
N LYS A 215 -7.85 -24.46 -5.33
CA LYS A 215 -6.75 -25.40 -5.13
C LYS A 215 -5.74 -24.83 -4.16
N VAL A 216 -5.43 -25.60 -3.14
CA VAL A 216 -4.51 -25.20 -2.07
C VAL A 216 -3.31 -26.13 -2.05
N ALA A 217 -2.11 -25.53 -1.92
CA ALA A 217 -0.85 -26.25 -1.75
C ALA A 217 -0.10 -25.76 -0.51
N CYS A 218 0.41 -26.68 0.28
CA CYS A 218 1.30 -26.42 1.41
C CYS A 218 2.76 -26.72 1.04
N LEU A 219 3.72 -26.08 1.73
CA LEU A 219 5.15 -26.29 1.46
C LEU A 219 5.64 -27.70 1.85
N ASP A 220 4.91 -28.43 2.68
CA ASP A 220 5.17 -29.83 3.00
C ASP A 220 4.72 -30.83 1.92
N GLY A 221 4.16 -30.33 0.80
CA GLY A 221 3.67 -31.12 -0.33
C GLY A 221 2.20 -31.45 -0.28
N ARG A 222 1.51 -31.22 0.82
CA ARG A 222 0.07 -31.46 1.00
C ARG A 222 -0.76 -30.59 0.06
N ARG A 223 -1.85 -31.15 -0.45
CA ARG A 223 -2.82 -30.46 -1.32
C ARG A 223 -4.25 -30.76 -0.89
N PHE A 224 -5.12 -29.77 -0.98
CA PHE A 224 -6.56 -29.92 -0.77
C PHE A 224 -7.33 -28.89 -1.58
N THR A 225 -8.65 -29.01 -1.62
CA THR A 225 -9.52 -28.08 -2.36
C THR A 225 -10.53 -27.45 -1.39
N ILE A 226 -10.86 -26.17 -1.60
CA ILE A 226 -11.97 -25.51 -0.91
C ILE A 226 -13.06 -25.23 -1.93
N ALA A 227 -14.21 -25.89 -1.79
CA ALA A 227 -15.42 -25.62 -2.56
C ALA A 227 -16.27 -24.58 -1.82
N ALA A 228 -16.38 -23.37 -2.38
CA ALA A 228 -17.06 -22.24 -1.78
C ALA A 228 -18.19 -21.74 -2.67
N LYS A 229 -19.32 -21.31 -2.06
CA LYS A 229 -20.38 -20.63 -2.82
C LYS A 229 -19.93 -19.28 -3.33
N GLN A 230 -19.11 -18.55 -2.55
CA GLN A 230 -18.51 -17.26 -2.94
C GLN A 230 -17.02 -17.25 -2.58
N VAL A 231 -16.20 -16.63 -3.43
CA VAL A 231 -14.75 -16.49 -3.24
C VAL A 231 -14.36 -15.04 -3.26
N ILE A 232 -13.58 -14.59 -2.26
CA ILE A 232 -13.06 -13.23 -2.13
C ILE A 232 -11.53 -13.25 -2.20
N LEU A 233 -10.94 -12.62 -3.21
CA LEU A 233 -9.51 -12.46 -3.36
C LEU A 233 -9.05 -11.21 -2.58
N ALA A 234 -8.33 -11.41 -1.48
CA ALA A 234 -7.82 -10.36 -0.60
C ALA A 234 -6.27 -10.31 -0.52
N GLN A 235 -5.59 -10.77 -1.58
CA GLN A 235 -4.14 -11.03 -1.61
C GLN A 235 -3.29 -9.84 -2.05
N GLY A 236 -3.88 -8.62 -2.19
CA GLY A 236 -3.18 -7.40 -2.61
C GLY A 236 -2.85 -7.34 -4.11
N GLY A 237 -2.20 -6.22 -4.50
CA GLY A 237 -2.01 -5.85 -5.91
C GLY A 237 -1.09 -6.77 -6.72
N PHE A 238 -0.21 -7.56 -6.09
CA PHE A 238 0.67 -8.51 -6.80
C PHE A 238 0.09 -9.92 -6.92
N GLN A 239 -0.52 -10.43 -5.86
CA GLN A 239 -0.91 -11.84 -5.81
C GLN A 239 -2.30 -12.09 -6.42
N VAL A 240 -3.20 -11.09 -6.43
CA VAL A 240 -4.50 -11.18 -7.12
C VAL A 240 -4.31 -11.45 -8.62
N PRO A 241 -3.59 -10.62 -9.41
CA PRO A 241 -3.40 -10.91 -10.81
C PRO A 241 -2.61 -12.20 -11.05
N ARG A 242 -1.66 -12.54 -10.19
CA ARG A 242 -0.91 -13.79 -10.29
C ARG A 242 -1.84 -15.00 -10.22
N LEU A 243 -2.76 -15.04 -9.25
CA LEU A 243 -3.70 -16.16 -9.10
C LEU A 243 -4.69 -16.21 -10.27
N LEU A 244 -5.23 -15.07 -10.71
CA LEU A 244 -6.13 -15.00 -11.86
C LEU A 244 -5.46 -15.50 -13.15
N LEU A 245 -4.23 -15.06 -13.43
CA LEU A 245 -3.45 -15.49 -14.60
C LEU A 245 -3.02 -16.97 -14.51
N ALA A 246 -2.75 -17.49 -13.31
CA ALA A 246 -2.38 -18.89 -13.12
C ALA A 246 -3.56 -19.84 -13.20
N SER A 247 -4.81 -19.33 -13.12
CA SER A 247 -6.05 -20.09 -13.23
C SER A 247 -6.47 -20.19 -14.72
N ASP A 248 -5.63 -20.86 -15.53
CA ASP A 248 -5.71 -20.89 -17.00
C ASP A 248 -6.11 -22.28 -17.56
N ARG A 249 -6.56 -23.19 -16.72
CA ARG A 249 -6.93 -24.55 -17.16
C ARG A 249 -8.09 -24.52 -18.15
N VAL A 250 -9.14 -23.76 -17.86
CA VAL A 250 -10.31 -23.55 -18.74
C VAL A 250 -10.16 -22.23 -19.49
N ALA A 251 -10.02 -21.10 -18.78
CA ALA A 251 -9.80 -19.78 -19.34
C ALA A 251 -8.32 -19.61 -19.74
N LYS A 252 -7.96 -19.96 -20.97
CA LYS A 252 -6.56 -20.09 -21.44
C LYS A 252 -5.68 -18.85 -21.26
N ASN A 253 -6.28 -17.66 -21.18
CA ASN A 253 -5.57 -16.41 -20.94
C ASN A 253 -5.54 -16.00 -19.46
N GLY A 254 -6.06 -16.83 -18.55
CA GLY A 254 -6.31 -16.54 -17.15
C GLY A 254 -7.77 -16.17 -16.88
N LEU A 255 -8.24 -16.43 -15.67
CA LEU A 255 -9.63 -16.22 -15.27
C LEU A 255 -9.95 -14.71 -15.21
N GLY A 256 -11.05 -14.29 -15.85
CA GLY A 256 -11.45 -12.87 -15.96
C GLY A 256 -10.55 -12.05 -16.90
N ASN A 257 -9.76 -12.69 -17.76
CA ASN A 257 -8.78 -12.05 -18.64
C ASN A 257 -9.11 -12.14 -20.13
N ASP A 258 -10.38 -12.23 -20.49
CA ASP A 258 -10.82 -12.33 -21.90
C ASP A 258 -10.39 -11.13 -22.74
N ASN A 259 -10.24 -9.95 -22.12
CA ASN A 259 -9.80 -8.71 -22.75
C ASN A 259 -8.31 -8.38 -22.48
N GLY A 260 -7.51 -9.29 -21.90
CA GLY A 260 -6.08 -9.11 -21.66
C GLY A 260 -5.75 -8.01 -20.64
N LEU A 261 -6.64 -7.74 -19.67
CA LEU A 261 -6.50 -6.63 -18.72
C LEU A 261 -5.96 -7.05 -17.34
N VAL A 262 -6.03 -8.33 -16.99
CA VAL A 262 -5.50 -8.84 -15.72
C VAL A 262 -3.99 -8.59 -15.67
N GLY A 263 -3.55 -7.96 -14.60
CA GLY A 263 -2.15 -7.61 -14.38
C GLY A 263 -1.74 -6.25 -14.95
N ARG A 264 -2.49 -5.64 -15.88
CA ARG A 264 -2.20 -4.31 -16.44
C ARG A 264 -2.53 -3.19 -15.44
N PHE A 265 -2.05 -1.98 -15.75
CA PHE A 265 -2.26 -0.76 -14.97
C PHE A 265 -1.67 -0.83 -13.56
N LEU A 266 -0.56 -1.54 -13.39
CA LEU A 266 0.16 -1.54 -12.13
C LEU A 266 0.61 -0.10 -11.80
N MET A 267 0.13 0.41 -10.69
CA MET A 267 0.48 1.72 -10.14
C MET A 267 1.16 1.54 -8.77
N ASP A 268 2.02 2.50 -8.42
CA ASP A 268 2.53 2.70 -7.07
C ASP A 268 2.66 4.21 -6.82
N ARG A 269 3.37 4.63 -5.80
CA ARG A 269 3.59 6.05 -5.48
C ARG A 269 5.06 6.33 -5.29
N GLN A 270 5.51 7.48 -5.81
CA GLN A 270 6.84 8.02 -5.50
C GLN A 270 6.80 8.88 -4.24
N ILE A 271 7.88 8.84 -3.48
CA ILE A 271 8.14 9.83 -2.44
C ILE A 271 9.24 10.75 -2.97
N VAL A 272 8.86 12.00 -3.18
CA VAL A 272 9.74 13.02 -3.72
C VAL A 272 10.03 14.06 -2.64
N LYS A 273 11.28 14.40 -2.44
CA LYS A 273 11.64 15.53 -1.60
C LYS A 273 11.31 16.83 -2.33
N THR A 274 10.29 17.54 -1.86
CA THR A 274 9.88 18.82 -2.43
C THR A 274 10.93 19.90 -2.19
N GLY A 275 11.44 19.95 -0.95
CA GLY A 275 12.46 20.92 -0.57
C GLY A 275 12.63 21.04 0.93
N THR A 276 13.40 22.05 1.32
CA THR A 276 13.60 22.43 2.72
C THR A 276 13.03 23.83 2.96
N LEU A 277 12.08 23.92 3.88
CA LEU A 277 11.50 25.18 4.36
C LEU A 277 12.34 25.74 5.50
N PHE A 278 12.67 27.02 5.39
CA PHE A 278 13.26 27.86 6.43
C PHE A 278 12.13 28.73 6.99
N PRO A 279 11.51 28.33 8.12
CA PRO A 279 10.33 29.02 8.62
C PRO A 279 10.66 30.39 9.22
N ASN A 280 9.75 31.35 9.05
CA ASN A 280 9.77 32.65 9.72
C ASN A 280 9.05 32.64 11.08
N ARG A 281 8.51 31.46 11.46
CA ARG A 281 7.74 31.22 12.69
C ARG A 281 8.44 30.13 13.50
N PRO A 282 8.22 30.04 14.81
CA PRO A 282 8.71 28.92 15.62
C PRO A 282 8.12 27.60 15.11
N ILE A 283 8.84 26.51 15.30
CA ILE A 283 8.42 25.17 14.85
C ILE A 283 7.10 24.75 15.51
N SER A 284 6.84 25.20 16.73
CA SER A 284 5.56 24.99 17.44
C SER A 284 4.33 25.49 16.65
N ALA A 285 4.50 26.46 15.77
CA ALA A 285 3.40 26.94 14.90
C ALA A 285 2.97 25.90 13.82
N PHE A 286 3.72 24.82 13.65
CA PHE A 286 3.44 23.76 12.70
C PHE A 286 2.87 22.50 13.38
N GLY A 287 2.40 22.60 14.63
CA GLY A 287 2.00 21.48 15.46
C GLY A 287 0.96 20.57 14.80
N LEU A 288 -0.03 21.12 14.11
CA LEU A 288 -1.05 20.30 13.41
C LEU A 288 -0.47 19.36 12.35
N TYR A 289 0.72 19.65 11.83
CA TYR A 289 1.39 18.88 10.76
C TYR A 289 2.34 17.79 11.29
N ASP A 290 2.34 17.60 12.61
CA ASP A 290 2.92 16.44 13.28
C ASP A 290 1.84 15.60 13.95
N LEU A 291 2.23 14.50 14.57
CA LEU A 291 1.31 13.59 15.23
C LEU A 291 0.67 14.27 16.44
N GLN A 292 -0.65 14.40 16.41
CA GLN A 292 -1.45 14.93 17.51
C GLN A 292 -2.20 13.80 18.21
N HIS A 293 -2.16 13.80 19.54
CA HIS A 293 -2.76 12.76 20.38
C HIS A 293 -4.03 13.27 21.05
N ARG A 294 -5.13 12.53 20.92
CA ARG A 294 -6.38 12.74 21.68
C ARG A 294 -6.95 11.38 22.09
N GLY A 295 -6.69 10.98 23.31
CA GLY A 295 -7.09 9.66 23.80
C GLY A 295 -6.41 8.55 23.02
N LEU A 296 -7.17 7.66 22.40
CA LEU A 296 -6.66 6.58 21.54
C LEU A 296 -6.44 7.01 20.09
N SER A 297 -6.80 8.24 19.74
CA SER A 297 -6.75 8.74 18.37
C SER A 297 -5.50 9.56 18.12
N HIS A 298 -4.92 9.39 16.95
CA HIS A 298 -3.75 10.13 16.51
C HIS A 298 -4.00 10.64 15.09
N VAL A 299 -3.75 11.93 14.90
CA VAL A 299 -3.92 12.58 13.60
C VAL A 299 -2.74 13.48 13.28
N LEU A 300 -2.56 13.76 11.99
CA LEU A 300 -1.63 14.77 11.51
C LEU A 300 -2.20 15.45 10.25
N GLY A 301 -1.91 16.72 10.10
CA GLY A 301 -2.18 17.47 8.88
C GLY A 301 -1.14 17.18 7.80
N LYS A 302 -1.57 17.14 6.56
CA LYS A 302 -0.69 17.23 5.39
C LYS A 302 -1.20 18.32 4.46
N LEU A 303 -0.28 19.00 3.79
CA LEU A 303 -0.67 19.94 2.75
C LEU A 303 -1.07 19.18 1.48
N ALA A 304 -2.02 19.76 0.76
CA ALA A 304 -2.48 19.28 -0.53
C ALA A 304 -2.74 20.46 -1.46
N ILE A 305 -2.79 20.20 -2.76
CA ILE A 305 -3.20 21.17 -3.76
C ILE A 305 -4.73 21.07 -3.89
N PRO A 306 -5.48 22.19 -3.84
CA PRO A 306 -6.92 22.19 -4.00
C PRO A 306 -7.34 21.56 -5.34
N GLN A 307 -8.48 20.86 -5.33
CA GLN A 307 -8.99 20.16 -6.51
C GLN A 307 -9.08 21.09 -7.75
N GLN A 308 -9.60 22.30 -7.59
CA GLN A 308 -9.70 23.26 -8.68
C GLN A 308 -8.34 23.53 -9.33
N THR A 309 -7.29 23.71 -8.54
CA THR A 309 -5.92 23.94 -9.05
C THR A 309 -5.37 22.70 -9.77
N LEU A 310 -5.67 21.49 -9.26
CA LEU A 310 -5.29 20.25 -9.96
C LEU A 310 -5.95 20.15 -11.32
N GLU A 311 -7.25 20.49 -11.41
CA GLU A 311 -8.03 20.51 -12.66
C GLU A 311 -7.49 21.57 -13.64
N GLU A 312 -7.28 22.82 -13.18
CA GLU A 312 -6.78 23.93 -14.02
C GLU A 312 -5.35 23.71 -14.53
N ARG A 313 -4.49 23.09 -13.72
CA ARG A 313 -3.08 22.84 -14.06
C ARG A 313 -2.81 21.46 -14.63
N HIS A 314 -3.85 20.64 -14.79
CA HIS A 314 -3.76 19.27 -15.26
C HIS A 314 -2.72 18.45 -14.49
N LEU A 315 -2.76 18.52 -13.15
CA LEU A 315 -1.86 17.81 -12.27
C LEU A 315 -2.52 16.57 -11.68
N MET A 316 -1.70 15.64 -11.24
CA MET A 316 -2.13 14.51 -10.43
C MET A 316 -2.24 14.90 -8.97
N ASN A 317 -3.08 14.17 -8.23
CA ASN A 317 -3.25 14.39 -6.80
C ASN A 317 -1.96 14.09 -6.02
N THR A 318 -1.71 14.87 -4.98
CA THR A 318 -0.51 14.72 -4.15
C THR A 318 -0.76 15.19 -2.72
N SER A 319 -0.08 14.57 -1.77
CA SER A 319 -0.03 15.02 -0.38
C SER A 319 1.40 15.35 0.02
N ILE A 320 1.56 16.41 0.82
CA ILE A 320 2.86 16.93 1.22
C ILE A 320 2.97 16.86 2.74
N GLY A 321 3.88 16.02 3.19
CA GLY A 321 4.21 15.88 4.60
C GLY A 321 5.31 16.84 5.02
N LEU A 322 5.20 17.38 6.22
CA LEU A 322 6.16 18.24 6.87
C LEU A 322 6.97 17.44 7.89
N ASN A 323 8.29 17.57 7.88
CA ASN A 323 9.16 16.84 8.78
C ASN A 323 10.23 17.79 9.37
N ALA A 324 10.05 18.16 10.63
CA ALA A 324 10.98 19.09 11.30
C ALA A 324 12.37 18.46 11.45
N GLN A 325 13.38 19.26 11.22
CA GLN A 325 14.78 18.86 11.25
C GLN A 325 15.64 19.88 11.98
N PRO A 326 16.71 19.49 12.69
CA PRO A 326 17.69 20.43 13.21
C PRO A 326 18.40 21.14 12.06
N ALA A 327 18.78 22.40 12.25
CA ALA A 327 19.50 23.18 11.24
C ALA A 327 20.82 22.52 10.84
N PHE A 328 21.48 21.92 11.80
CA PHE A 328 22.70 21.16 11.61
C PHE A 328 22.46 19.72 12.10
N SER A 329 22.61 18.78 11.22
CA SER A 329 22.75 17.37 11.59
C SER A 329 23.95 16.79 10.86
N ARG A 330 24.63 15.83 11.49
CA ARG A 330 25.73 15.12 10.85
C ARG A 330 25.26 14.40 9.58
N VAL A 331 24.00 13.99 9.56
CA VAL A 331 23.34 13.42 8.37
C VAL A 331 23.28 14.44 7.24
N ARG A 332 22.86 15.70 7.51
CA ARG A 332 22.85 16.77 6.51
C ARG A 332 24.25 17.16 6.04
N LEU A 333 25.21 17.15 6.96
CA LEU A 333 26.61 17.39 6.57
C LEU A 333 27.10 16.28 5.64
N ALA A 334 26.84 15.02 5.97
CA ALA A 334 27.20 13.90 5.11
C ALA A 334 26.49 13.96 3.75
N GLN A 335 25.19 14.28 3.72
CA GLN A 335 24.45 14.51 2.48
C GLN A 335 25.07 15.61 1.60
N ARG A 336 25.51 16.72 2.20
CA ARG A 336 26.19 17.81 1.49
C ARG A 336 27.58 17.41 0.97
N LEU A 337 28.36 16.72 1.81
CA LEU A 337 29.73 16.30 1.46
C LEU A 337 29.75 15.24 0.36
N PHE A 338 28.81 14.32 0.38
CA PHE A 338 28.70 13.24 -0.60
C PHE A 338 27.78 13.56 -1.78
N GLY A 339 27.22 14.78 -1.84
CA GLY A 339 26.38 15.24 -2.97
C GLY A 339 25.10 14.45 -3.17
N ARG A 340 24.58 13.76 -2.12
CA ARG A 340 23.49 12.80 -2.24
C ARG A 340 22.23 13.23 -1.50
N GLY A 341 21.09 12.86 -2.06
CA GLY A 341 19.79 12.94 -1.40
C GLY A 341 19.64 11.90 -0.27
N THR A 342 18.56 11.99 0.49
CA THR A 342 18.25 11.16 1.68
C THR A 342 17.85 9.72 1.38
N THR A 343 18.22 9.12 0.26
CA THR A 343 17.81 7.75 -0.08
C THR A 343 18.53 6.73 0.82
N PHE A 344 17.82 6.30 1.87
CA PHE A 344 18.22 5.11 2.65
C PHE A 344 18.05 3.79 1.88
N ARG A 345 17.71 3.84 0.59
CA ARG A 345 17.39 2.69 -0.25
C ARG A 345 18.05 2.86 -1.62
N SER A 346 19.38 2.74 -1.64
CA SER A 346 20.16 2.75 -2.90
C SER A 346 20.17 1.36 -3.55
N PRO A 347 20.47 1.25 -4.85
CA PRO A 347 20.72 -0.03 -5.52
C PRO A 347 21.72 -0.91 -4.77
N ALA A 348 22.77 -0.31 -4.19
CA ALA A 348 23.76 -1.01 -3.38
C ALA A 348 23.15 -1.62 -2.12
N TYR A 349 22.27 -0.89 -1.43
CA TYR A 349 21.58 -1.37 -0.24
C TYR A 349 20.69 -2.58 -0.54
N TYR A 350 19.88 -2.49 -1.58
CA TYR A 350 19.02 -3.60 -2.00
C TYR A 350 19.83 -4.81 -2.45
N SER A 351 20.88 -4.59 -3.26
CA SER A 351 21.77 -5.66 -3.71
C SER A 351 22.48 -6.36 -2.56
N LEU A 352 22.97 -5.60 -1.57
CA LEU A 352 23.57 -6.18 -0.37
C LEU A 352 22.54 -7.00 0.43
N ARG A 353 21.34 -6.48 0.63
CA ARG A 353 20.27 -7.21 1.33
C ARG A 353 19.89 -8.50 0.60
N LYS A 354 19.79 -8.46 -0.74
CA LYS A 354 19.50 -9.65 -1.56
C LYS A 354 20.60 -10.69 -1.39
N ILE A 355 21.87 -10.30 -1.58
CA ILE A 355 23.01 -11.20 -1.38
C ILE A 355 22.97 -11.86 0.00
N VAL A 356 22.84 -11.05 1.07
CA VAL A 356 22.85 -11.57 2.45
C VAL A 356 21.66 -12.51 2.71
N ARG A 357 20.49 -12.20 2.20
CA ARG A 357 19.29 -13.02 2.34
C ARG A 357 19.47 -14.37 1.63
N ASP A 358 19.85 -14.33 0.35
CA ASP A 358 19.92 -15.53 -0.49
C ASP A 358 21.01 -16.47 0.02
N LEU A 359 22.16 -15.92 0.46
CA LEU A 359 23.20 -16.72 1.10
C LEU A 359 22.75 -17.33 2.44
N ARG A 360 21.97 -16.60 3.25
CA ARG A 360 21.35 -17.17 4.49
C ARG A 360 20.38 -18.30 4.17
N ALA A 361 19.67 -18.19 3.05
CA ALA A 361 18.80 -19.25 2.54
C ALA A 361 19.58 -20.39 1.81
N ARG A 362 20.93 -20.34 1.83
CA ARG A 362 21.82 -21.27 1.10
C ARG A 362 21.55 -21.32 -0.40
N GLN A 363 21.15 -20.19 -0.98
CA GLN A 363 20.90 -20.02 -2.40
C GLN A 363 21.86 -18.97 -2.97
N MET A 364 22.27 -19.16 -4.25
CA MET A 364 23.00 -18.10 -4.95
C MET A 364 22.01 -17.04 -5.43
N PRO A 365 22.34 -15.74 -5.28
CA PRO A 365 21.50 -14.68 -5.83
C PRO A 365 21.37 -14.82 -7.35
N GLU A 366 20.19 -14.56 -7.88
CA GLU A 366 20.05 -14.31 -9.31
C GLU A 366 20.93 -13.13 -9.72
N ARG A 367 21.61 -13.20 -10.86
CA ARG A 367 22.54 -12.16 -11.36
C ARG A 367 23.60 -11.72 -10.33
N PRO A 368 24.39 -12.63 -9.75
CA PRO A 368 25.28 -12.33 -8.64
C PRO A 368 26.30 -11.24 -8.98
N LEU A 369 26.77 -11.20 -10.22
CA LEU A 369 27.72 -10.19 -10.69
C LEU A 369 27.10 -8.78 -10.71
N HIS A 370 25.84 -8.65 -11.15
CA HIS A 370 25.09 -7.38 -11.12
C HIS A 370 24.96 -6.85 -9.69
N HIS A 371 24.56 -7.71 -8.75
CA HIS A 371 24.43 -7.30 -7.35
C HIS A 371 25.80 -6.98 -6.72
N LEU A 372 26.85 -7.68 -7.08
CA LEU A 372 28.20 -7.38 -6.63
C LEU A 372 28.67 -6.00 -7.14
N LEU A 373 28.46 -5.71 -8.43
CA LEU A 373 28.81 -4.42 -9.03
C LEU A 373 28.02 -3.26 -8.39
N ASN A 374 26.73 -3.45 -8.12
CA ASN A 374 25.92 -2.46 -7.41
C ASN A 374 26.46 -2.18 -5.99
N VAL A 375 26.87 -3.21 -5.26
CA VAL A 375 27.46 -3.07 -3.92
C VAL A 375 28.81 -2.33 -4.00
N LEU A 376 29.66 -2.69 -4.95
CA LEU A 376 30.97 -2.04 -5.13
C LEU A 376 30.83 -0.59 -5.58
N GLY A 377 29.91 -0.31 -6.52
CA GLY A 377 29.64 1.04 -7.04
C GLY A 377 28.93 1.97 -6.05
N GLY A 378 28.35 1.43 -4.99
CA GLY A 378 27.61 2.20 -3.96
C GLY A 378 28.09 1.92 -2.54
N ILE A 379 29.34 1.55 -2.34
CA ILE A 379 29.93 1.33 -1.01
C ILE A 379 29.77 2.55 -0.10
N ASP A 380 29.92 3.73 -0.64
CA ASP A 380 29.72 5.01 0.06
C ASP A 380 28.27 5.20 0.54
N ASP A 381 27.26 4.75 -0.24
CA ASP A 381 25.86 4.71 0.21
C ASP A 381 25.69 3.79 1.41
N LEU A 382 26.30 2.60 1.38
CA LEU A 382 26.21 1.64 2.47
C LEU A 382 26.86 2.18 3.74
N VAL A 383 28.02 2.83 3.62
CA VAL A 383 28.69 3.50 4.74
C VAL A 383 27.81 4.63 5.26
N PHE A 384 27.25 5.47 4.38
CA PHE A 384 26.33 6.54 4.76
C PHE A 384 25.11 6.02 5.51
N ILE A 385 24.44 4.97 4.99
CA ILE A 385 23.26 4.35 5.62
C ILE A 385 23.62 3.81 7.00
N LYS A 386 24.75 3.13 7.14
CA LYS A 386 25.20 2.59 8.44
C LYS A 386 25.49 3.72 9.45
N VAL A 387 26.16 4.78 9.02
CA VAL A 387 26.44 5.95 9.86
C VAL A 387 25.16 6.68 10.23
N ALA A 388 24.25 6.90 9.28
CA ALA A 388 22.99 7.60 9.50
C ALA A 388 22.04 6.84 10.46
N ARG A 389 22.16 5.51 10.52
CA ARG A 389 21.39 4.65 11.44
C ARG A 389 22.07 4.43 12.80
N ALA A 390 23.24 4.99 13.02
CA ALA A 390 23.89 4.86 14.32
C ALA A 390 23.02 5.51 15.41
N PRO A 391 22.73 4.83 16.53
CA PRO A 391 21.81 5.33 17.57
C PRO A 391 22.15 6.73 18.09
N TRP A 392 23.45 7.07 18.14
CA TRP A 392 23.95 8.36 18.59
C TRP A 392 23.82 9.50 17.54
N LEU A 393 23.38 9.16 16.30
CA LEU A 393 23.07 10.10 15.22
C LEU A 393 21.56 10.24 14.96
N GLN A 394 20.75 9.34 15.49
CA GLN A 394 19.30 9.42 15.32
C GLN A 394 18.78 10.65 16.04
N ILE A 395 17.92 11.38 15.34
CA ILE A 395 17.12 12.43 15.94
C ILE A 395 16.08 11.73 16.81
N PRO A 396 16.09 11.93 18.15
CA PRO A 396 15.24 11.16 19.05
C PRO A 396 13.74 11.39 18.84
N TYR A 397 13.37 12.37 18.03
CA TYR A 397 11.98 12.77 17.81
C TYR A 397 11.73 12.88 16.30
N ASN A 398 11.37 11.79 15.67
CA ASN A 398 10.87 11.75 14.30
C ASN A 398 9.47 11.13 14.30
N ARG A 399 8.81 11.09 13.15
CA ARG A 399 7.47 10.48 13.04
C ARG A 399 7.46 8.99 13.40
N ASP A 400 8.57 8.30 13.15
CA ASP A 400 8.70 6.87 13.47
C ASP A 400 8.78 6.63 14.99
N SER A 401 9.11 7.66 15.77
CA SER A 401 9.17 7.63 17.24
C SER A 401 8.04 8.41 17.94
N GLY A 402 6.96 8.76 17.22
CA GLY A 402 5.79 9.42 17.83
C GLY A 402 5.67 10.93 17.55
N GLY A 403 6.63 11.51 16.81
CA GLY A 403 6.55 12.90 16.39
C GLY A 403 7.63 13.81 16.95
N TRP A 404 7.75 15.01 16.38
CA TRP A 404 8.73 16.04 16.77
C TRP A 404 8.08 17.17 17.59
N TYR A 405 6.75 17.27 17.56
CA TYR A 405 6.04 18.35 18.23
C TYR A 405 6.12 18.25 19.76
N GLU A 406 6.09 17.06 20.30
CA GLU A 406 6.20 16.82 21.76
C GLU A 406 7.64 16.90 22.26
N ALA A 407 8.63 17.12 21.39
CA ALA A 407 10.03 17.20 21.80
C ALA A 407 10.26 18.36 22.75
N PRO A 408 10.95 18.15 23.90
CA PRO A 408 11.38 19.24 24.75
C PRO A 408 12.22 20.26 23.97
N HIS A 409 11.98 21.56 24.20
CA HIS A 409 12.72 22.63 23.53
C HIS A 409 12.67 22.56 21.97
N ARG A 410 11.57 22.06 21.39
CA ARG A 410 11.41 21.88 19.94
C ARG A 410 11.78 23.10 19.11
N ASP A 411 11.40 24.31 19.54
CA ASP A 411 11.70 25.56 18.84
C ASP A 411 13.20 25.94 18.86
N GLN A 412 13.95 25.43 19.82
CA GLN A 412 15.40 25.60 19.88
C GLN A 412 16.13 24.52 19.10
N PHE A 413 15.62 23.30 19.11
CA PHE A 413 16.24 22.14 18.50
C PHE A 413 15.99 22.04 17.00
N PHE A 414 14.73 22.17 16.56
CA PHE A 414 14.37 22.12 15.14
C PHE A 414 14.40 23.54 14.54
N LYS A 415 14.98 23.68 13.35
CA LYS A 415 15.17 24.98 12.69
C LYS A 415 14.67 25.02 11.26
N VAL A 416 14.41 23.88 10.67
CA VAL A 416 13.95 23.76 9.29
C VAL A 416 12.96 22.60 9.18
N ILE A 417 12.18 22.61 8.10
CA ILE A 417 11.20 21.58 7.82
C ILE A 417 11.48 21.02 6.43
N ASP A 418 11.76 19.72 6.34
CA ASP A 418 11.82 19.03 5.07
C ASP A 418 10.41 18.68 4.61
N LEU A 419 10.09 19.01 3.36
CA LEU A 419 8.82 18.70 2.72
C LEU A 419 8.99 17.50 1.78
N TYR A 420 8.08 16.54 1.92
CA TYR A 420 8.02 15.36 1.06
C TYR A 420 6.64 15.21 0.46
N GLN A 421 6.57 15.16 -0.86
CA GLN A 421 5.33 14.84 -1.56
C GLN A 421 5.23 13.34 -1.81
N ILE A 422 4.04 12.80 -1.59
CA ILE A 422 3.64 11.47 -2.05
C ILE A 422 2.79 11.71 -3.30
N ALA A 423 3.38 11.42 -4.46
CA ALA A 423 2.76 11.67 -5.74
C ALA A 423 1.96 10.46 -6.21
N GLU A 424 0.76 10.70 -6.73
CA GLU A 424 -0.02 9.73 -7.50
C GLU A 424 0.78 9.33 -8.75
N GLN A 425 0.54 8.13 -9.27
CA GLN A 425 1.00 7.68 -10.58
C GLN A 425 -0.16 7.59 -11.56
N SER A 426 0.07 7.99 -12.80
CA SER A 426 -0.91 7.85 -13.87
C SER A 426 -1.13 6.37 -14.24
N PRO A 427 -2.39 5.94 -14.49
CA PRO A 427 -2.68 4.58 -14.95
C PRO A 427 -2.07 4.32 -16.33
N ASP A 428 -1.22 3.32 -16.44
CA ASP A 428 -0.55 2.94 -17.69
C ASP A 428 -0.74 1.44 -17.94
N PRO A 429 -1.34 1.03 -19.08
CA PRO A 429 -1.56 -0.38 -19.37
C PRO A 429 -0.27 -1.18 -19.58
N ASP A 430 0.85 -0.52 -19.87
CA ASP A 430 2.15 -1.19 -20.06
C ASP A 430 2.88 -1.44 -18.74
N ASN A 431 2.51 -0.74 -17.67
CA ASN A 431 2.88 -1.13 -16.32
C ASN A 431 2.06 -2.35 -15.92
N ARG A 432 2.70 -3.51 -15.79
CA ARG A 432 1.94 -4.75 -15.66
C ARG A 432 2.66 -5.86 -14.91
N ILE A 433 1.86 -6.82 -14.47
CA ILE A 433 2.29 -8.11 -13.96
C ILE A 433 1.86 -9.17 -14.96
N THR A 434 2.82 -9.97 -15.41
CA THR A 434 2.62 -11.18 -16.20
C THR A 434 3.18 -12.37 -15.43
N LEU A 435 3.17 -13.56 -16.02
CA LEU A 435 3.79 -14.75 -15.43
C LEU A 435 5.03 -15.15 -16.24
N SER A 436 6.09 -15.51 -15.54
CA SER A 436 7.26 -16.14 -16.12
C SER A 436 7.07 -17.66 -16.20
N ASP A 437 7.97 -18.35 -16.91
CA ASP A 437 7.98 -19.81 -16.96
C ASP A 437 8.53 -20.44 -15.67
N GLU A 438 9.25 -19.67 -14.86
CA GLU A 438 9.75 -20.12 -13.58
C GLU A 438 8.63 -20.39 -12.59
N ARG A 439 8.79 -21.44 -11.78
CA ARG A 439 7.83 -21.84 -10.76
C ARG A 439 8.42 -21.70 -9.36
N ASP A 440 7.54 -21.40 -8.41
CA ASP A 440 7.88 -21.42 -6.99
C ASP A 440 7.75 -22.84 -6.39
N ALA A 441 8.04 -22.97 -5.10
CA ALA A 441 7.99 -24.26 -4.39
C ALA A 441 6.60 -24.90 -4.34
N THR A 442 5.52 -24.15 -4.59
CA THR A 442 4.15 -24.70 -4.69
C THR A 442 3.80 -25.16 -6.10
N GLY A 443 4.68 -24.92 -7.08
CA GLY A 443 4.49 -25.19 -8.50
C GLY A 443 3.80 -24.05 -9.26
N MET A 444 3.48 -22.94 -8.62
CA MET A 444 2.83 -21.78 -9.24
C MET A 444 3.85 -20.94 -10.01
N ARG A 445 3.50 -20.47 -11.21
CA ARG A 445 4.36 -19.58 -12.00
C ARG A 445 4.68 -18.28 -11.23
N LYS A 446 5.94 -17.82 -11.31
CA LYS A 446 6.35 -16.57 -10.65
C LYS A 446 5.84 -15.34 -11.39
N PRO A 447 5.53 -14.24 -10.69
CA PRO A 447 5.16 -13.00 -11.35
C PRO A 447 6.38 -12.35 -12.00
N LYS A 448 6.16 -11.77 -13.18
CA LYS A 448 7.10 -10.90 -13.88
C LYS A 448 6.51 -9.49 -13.89
N VAL A 449 7.29 -8.49 -13.45
CA VAL A 449 6.87 -7.09 -13.33
C VAL A 449 7.56 -6.24 -14.38
N GLU A 450 6.75 -5.49 -15.13
CA GLU A 450 7.16 -4.40 -16.01
C GLU A 450 6.58 -3.11 -15.43
N PHE A 451 7.44 -2.13 -15.10
CA PHE A 451 7.01 -0.92 -14.39
C PHE A 451 7.88 0.28 -14.75
N ARG A 452 7.25 1.41 -15.04
CA ARG A 452 7.92 2.67 -15.42
C ARG A 452 7.19 3.87 -14.84
N TRP A 453 7.94 4.93 -14.57
CA TRP A 453 7.42 6.27 -14.38
C TRP A 453 7.39 6.98 -15.73
N ARG A 454 6.30 7.70 -16.01
CA ARG A 454 6.10 8.40 -17.27
C ARG A 454 6.45 9.88 -17.15
N ASP A 455 6.70 10.53 -18.27
CA ASP A 455 6.98 11.98 -18.30
C ASP A 455 5.87 12.82 -17.67
N PHE A 456 4.63 12.35 -17.75
CA PHE A 456 3.50 13.00 -17.11
C PHE A 456 3.61 12.96 -15.58
N ASP A 457 4.02 11.85 -15.01
CA ASP A 457 4.23 11.69 -13.57
C ASP A 457 5.32 12.66 -13.08
N ILE A 458 6.42 12.76 -13.84
CA ILE A 458 7.53 13.66 -13.55
C ILE A 458 7.10 15.13 -13.65
N ARG A 459 6.40 15.52 -14.73
CA ARG A 459 5.89 16.89 -14.92
C ARG A 459 4.92 17.28 -13.81
N SER A 460 4.04 16.38 -13.40
CA SER A 460 3.10 16.65 -12.31
C SER A 460 3.83 16.89 -10.99
N ALA A 461 4.86 16.10 -10.69
CA ALA A 461 5.69 16.29 -9.50
C ALA A 461 6.42 17.64 -9.50
N LEU A 462 6.96 18.07 -10.65
CA LEU A 462 7.61 19.38 -10.83
C LEU A 462 6.60 20.52 -10.69
N GLY A 463 5.42 20.43 -11.33
CA GLY A 463 4.36 21.43 -11.22
C GLY A 463 3.87 21.61 -9.78
N THR A 464 3.76 20.50 -9.03
CA THR A 464 3.49 20.54 -7.59
C THR A 464 4.56 21.31 -6.83
N GLN A 465 5.86 21.05 -7.09
CA GLN A 465 6.96 21.77 -6.44
C GLN A 465 6.88 23.29 -6.67
N ASP A 466 6.55 23.71 -7.89
CA ASP A 466 6.45 25.13 -8.26
C ASP A 466 5.28 25.82 -7.53
N ILE A 467 4.12 25.15 -7.43
CA ILE A 467 2.95 25.67 -6.69
C ILE A 467 3.30 25.81 -5.21
N VAL A 468 3.89 24.77 -4.62
CA VAL A 468 4.24 24.78 -3.19
C VAL A 468 5.28 25.86 -2.87
N GLN A 469 6.29 26.01 -3.72
CA GLN A 469 7.29 27.08 -3.55
C GLN A 469 6.63 28.46 -3.54
N LYS A 470 5.80 28.74 -4.55
CA LYS A 470 5.09 30.02 -4.68
C LYS A 470 4.16 30.28 -3.50
N ALA A 471 3.44 29.26 -3.03
CA ALA A 471 2.53 29.37 -1.89
C ALA A 471 3.28 29.78 -0.61
N PHE A 472 4.45 29.17 -0.33
CA PHE A 472 5.26 29.54 0.83
C PHE A 472 5.87 30.93 0.69
N GLU A 473 6.33 31.34 -0.50
CA GLU A 473 6.85 32.68 -0.75
C GLU A 473 5.80 33.77 -0.52
N GLN A 474 4.55 33.51 -0.92
CA GLN A 474 3.44 34.48 -0.80
C GLN A 474 2.80 34.53 0.58
N SER A 475 2.86 33.44 1.35
CA SER A 475 2.21 33.35 2.67
C SER A 475 2.99 34.03 3.80
N GLY A 476 4.27 34.31 3.60
CA GLY A 476 5.15 34.80 4.67
C GLY A 476 5.44 33.77 5.78
N ILE A 477 5.04 32.50 5.59
CA ILE A 477 5.29 31.42 6.57
C ILE A 477 6.78 31.10 6.65
N GLY A 478 7.49 31.16 5.52
CA GLY A 478 8.91 30.90 5.43
C GLY A 478 9.37 30.82 3.98
N ARG A 479 10.68 30.63 3.80
CA ARG A 479 11.28 30.47 2.47
C ARG A 479 11.49 28.98 2.17
N LEU A 480 10.81 28.45 1.16
CA LEU A 480 11.03 27.09 0.67
C LEU A 480 12.16 27.10 -0.38
N ARG A 481 13.21 26.31 -0.12
CA ARG A 481 14.21 25.95 -1.11
C ARG A 481 13.84 24.62 -1.72
N VAL A 482 13.33 24.64 -2.95
CA VAL A 482 13.02 23.43 -3.72
C VAL A 482 14.30 22.64 -4.01
N GLU A 483 14.22 21.33 -3.96
CA GLU A 483 15.33 20.42 -4.22
C GLU A 483 15.05 19.61 -5.49
N ARG A 484 15.90 19.80 -6.50
CA ARG A 484 15.88 19.07 -7.78
C ARG A 484 17.29 18.57 -8.09
N ARG A 485 17.37 17.49 -8.85
CA ARG A 485 18.62 16.94 -9.36
C ARG A 485 18.58 16.94 -10.88
N ASP A 486 19.49 17.64 -11.54
CA ASP A 486 19.55 17.78 -13.01
C ASP A 486 18.20 18.22 -13.62
N GLY A 487 17.48 19.13 -12.93
CA GLY A 487 16.16 19.60 -13.33
C GLY A 487 14.99 18.66 -13.02
N LEU A 488 15.27 17.44 -12.54
CA LEU A 488 14.26 16.42 -12.20
C LEU A 488 13.93 16.43 -10.71
N PRO A 489 12.73 15.94 -10.32
CA PRO A 489 12.37 15.81 -8.91
C PRO A 489 13.37 14.93 -8.16
N LEU A 490 13.74 15.32 -6.94
CA LEU A 490 14.58 14.48 -6.09
C LEU A 490 13.76 13.35 -5.48
N VAL A 491 13.73 12.20 -6.16
CA VAL A 491 13.04 11.01 -5.68
C VAL A 491 13.83 10.39 -4.55
N THR A 492 13.22 10.28 -3.38
CA THR A 492 13.81 9.66 -2.19
C THR A 492 13.39 8.20 -2.01
N GLN A 493 12.25 7.84 -2.59
CA GLN A 493 11.77 6.47 -2.64
C GLN A 493 11.02 6.25 -3.94
N MET A 494 11.47 5.30 -4.73
CA MET A 494 10.92 5.01 -6.06
C MET A 494 9.52 4.39 -6.00
N THR A 495 9.22 3.63 -4.96
CA THR A 495 7.91 3.04 -4.70
C THR A 495 7.58 3.14 -3.22
N ALA A 496 6.31 3.39 -2.90
CA ALA A 496 5.83 3.37 -1.52
C ALA A 496 5.38 1.97 -1.07
N HIS A 497 5.58 0.95 -1.91
CA HIS A 497 5.05 -0.41 -1.72
C HIS A 497 3.52 -0.45 -1.61
N HIS A 498 2.85 0.33 -2.46
CA HIS A 498 1.40 0.45 -2.55
C HIS A 498 0.87 -0.05 -3.91
N PRO A 499 1.20 -1.28 -4.34
CA PRO A 499 0.80 -1.79 -5.65
C PRO A 499 -0.72 -1.79 -5.81
N ALA A 500 -1.21 -1.24 -6.92
CA ALA A 500 -2.63 -1.04 -7.19
C ALA A 500 -2.96 -1.21 -8.67
N GLY A 501 -4.24 -1.36 -9.04
CA GLY A 501 -4.75 -1.25 -10.40
C GLY A 501 -4.73 -2.53 -11.23
N THR A 502 -4.11 -3.61 -10.77
CA THR A 502 -3.83 -4.83 -11.55
C THR A 502 -5.04 -5.72 -11.86
N ALA A 503 -6.21 -5.40 -11.30
CA ALA A 503 -7.52 -5.98 -11.61
C ALA A 503 -8.57 -4.88 -11.58
N ARG A 504 -8.28 -3.75 -12.27
CA ARG A 504 -9.00 -2.49 -12.18
C ARG A 504 -10.50 -2.63 -12.39
N MET A 505 -11.25 -1.75 -11.73
CA MET A 505 -12.71 -1.67 -11.80
C MET A 505 -13.17 -0.91 -13.03
N ALA A 506 -14.16 -1.43 -13.75
CA ALA A 506 -14.94 -0.71 -14.76
C ALA A 506 -16.26 -1.43 -14.99
N ASP A 507 -17.31 -0.70 -15.44
CA ASP A 507 -18.57 -1.33 -15.81
C ASP A 507 -18.47 -2.10 -17.15
N ASP A 508 -17.64 -1.61 -18.06
CA ASP A 508 -17.34 -2.27 -19.33
C ASP A 508 -16.19 -3.29 -19.14
N PRO A 509 -16.40 -4.60 -19.40
CA PRO A 509 -15.35 -5.61 -19.31
C PRO A 509 -14.17 -5.38 -20.24
N LYS A 510 -14.31 -4.55 -21.28
CA LYS A 510 -13.21 -4.12 -22.15
C LYS A 510 -12.32 -3.05 -21.50
N GLN A 511 -12.72 -2.47 -20.38
CA GLN A 511 -12.00 -1.42 -19.67
C GLN A 511 -11.56 -1.82 -18.26
N GLY A 512 -12.06 -2.93 -17.73
CA GLY A 512 -11.71 -3.42 -16.41
C GLY A 512 -11.84 -4.93 -16.25
N VAL A 513 -11.31 -5.43 -15.14
CA VAL A 513 -11.34 -6.84 -14.76
C VAL A 513 -12.53 -7.14 -13.85
N VAL A 514 -12.92 -6.17 -13.01
CA VAL A 514 -14.06 -6.31 -12.09
C VAL A 514 -15.11 -5.22 -12.37
N ASP A 515 -16.37 -5.56 -12.09
CA ASP A 515 -17.49 -4.62 -12.14
C ASP A 515 -17.45 -3.64 -10.94
N ARG A 516 -18.41 -2.69 -10.91
CA ARG A 516 -18.54 -1.71 -9.82
C ARG A 516 -18.71 -2.34 -8.42
N ASN A 517 -19.11 -3.59 -8.32
CA ASN A 517 -19.24 -4.35 -7.07
C ASN A 517 -18.00 -5.20 -6.78
N CYS A 518 -16.91 -4.99 -7.50
CA CYS A 518 -15.66 -5.76 -7.42
C CYS A 518 -15.81 -7.24 -7.78
N ARG A 519 -16.87 -7.65 -8.48
CA ARG A 519 -17.04 -8.99 -9.02
C ARG A 519 -16.30 -9.11 -10.34
N VAL A 520 -15.53 -10.18 -10.51
CA VAL A 520 -14.80 -10.46 -11.75
C VAL A 520 -15.78 -10.64 -12.90
N HIS A 521 -15.57 -9.91 -14.00
CA HIS A 521 -16.42 -9.99 -15.18
C HIS A 521 -16.48 -11.41 -15.73
N GLY A 522 -17.68 -11.86 -16.08
CA GLY A 522 -17.92 -13.21 -16.57
C GLY A 522 -17.92 -14.32 -15.50
N VAL A 523 -17.60 -14.01 -14.23
CA VAL A 523 -17.54 -14.99 -13.14
C VAL A 523 -18.56 -14.65 -12.06
N SER A 524 -19.51 -15.54 -11.81
CA SER A 524 -20.70 -15.26 -10.98
C SER A 524 -20.41 -15.15 -9.47
N ASN A 525 -19.36 -15.80 -8.97
CA ASN A 525 -19.10 -15.97 -7.53
C ASN A 525 -17.66 -15.59 -7.11
N LEU A 526 -16.97 -14.77 -7.90
CA LEU A 526 -15.59 -14.36 -7.61
C LEU A 526 -15.49 -12.84 -7.45
N TYR A 527 -15.00 -12.39 -6.30
CA TYR A 527 -14.84 -10.98 -5.95
C TYR A 527 -13.40 -10.66 -5.60
N VAL A 528 -13.00 -9.39 -5.79
CA VAL A 528 -11.67 -8.88 -5.43
C VAL A 528 -11.81 -7.79 -4.38
N ALA A 529 -11.25 -8.01 -3.19
CA ALA A 529 -11.18 -7.06 -2.08
C ALA A 529 -9.72 -6.65 -1.85
N SER A 530 -9.20 -5.77 -2.69
CA SER A 530 -7.81 -5.30 -2.58
C SER A 530 -7.57 -4.03 -3.40
N SER A 531 -6.38 -3.41 -3.26
CA SER A 531 -5.94 -2.31 -4.13
C SER A 531 -5.85 -2.69 -5.62
N ALA A 532 -5.87 -3.98 -5.96
CA ALA A 532 -5.88 -4.43 -7.36
C ALA A 532 -7.05 -3.84 -8.16
N VAL A 533 -8.20 -3.56 -7.51
CA VAL A 533 -9.39 -3.00 -8.18
C VAL A 533 -9.32 -1.51 -8.46
N PHE A 534 -8.32 -0.80 -7.95
CA PHE A 534 -8.21 0.65 -8.07
C PHE A 534 -8.04 1.08 -9.53
N THR A 535 -8.78 2.13 -9.92
CA THR A 535 -8.71 2.71 -11.26
C THR A 535 -7.67 3.82 -11.32
N THR A 536 -7.48 4.51 -10.20
CA THR A 536 -6.45 5.52 -9.97
C THR A 536 -5.81 5.30 -8.61
N GLY A 537 -4.58 5.75 -8.45
CA GLY A 537 -3.82 5.53 -7.21
C GLY A 537 -4.19 6.50 -6.07
N GLY A 538 -4.56 7.74 -6.40
CA GLY A 538 -4.69 8.83 -5.44
C GLY A 538 -3.37 9.12 -4.69
N CYS A 539 -3.39 10.08 -3.78
CA CYS A 539 -2.23 10.41 -2.95
C CYS A 539 -2.30 9.83 -1.54
N ALA A 540 -3.49 9.44 -1.08
CA ALA A 540 -3.70 8.90 0.25
C ALA A 540 -3.13 7.47 0.36
N PRO A 541 -2.58 7.05 1.51
CA PRO A 541 -2.23 5.64 1.74
C PRO A 541 -3.44 4.75 1.46
N PRO A 542 -3.27 3.62 0.74
CA PRO A 542 -4.41 2.88 0.20
C PRO A 542 -5.19 2.10 1.26
N THR A 543 -4.66 1.92 2.47
CA THR A 543 -5.17 0.98 3.47
C THR A 543 -6.63 1.23 3.83
N LEU A 544 -7.02 2.49 4.11
CA LEU A 544 -8.40 2.80 4.47
C LEU A 544 -9.35 2.50 3.30
N THR A 545 -8.97 2.85 2.07
CA THR A 545 -9.76 2.56 0.87
C THR A 545 -9.86 1.05 0.61
N ILE A 546 -8.76 0.29 0.80
CA ILE A 546 -8.75 -1.18 0.70
C ILE A 546 -9.75 -1.79 1.68
N VAL A 547 -9.74 -1.36 2.93
CA VAL A 547 -10.64 -1.87 3.97
C VAL A 547 -12.08 -1.49 3.69
N ALA A 548 -12.35 -0.23 3.30
CA ALA A 548 -13.67 0.23 2.89
C ALA A 548 -14.23 -0.58 1.71
N MET A 549 -13.38 -0.88 0.71
CA MET A 549 -13.75 -1.75 -0.42
C MET A 549 -14.02 -3.19 0.03
N ALA A 550 -13.27 -3.73 0.99
CA ALA A 550 -13.50 -5.06 1.52
C ALA A 550 -14.86 -5.15 2.23
N VAL A 551 -15.21 -4.16 3.05
CA VAL A 551 -16.53 -4.04 3.69
C VAL A 551 -17.64 -4.01 2.63
N ARG A 552 -17.46 -3.21 1.56
CA ARG A 552 -18.41 -3.10 0.46
C ARG A 552 -18.58 -4.42 -0.32
N VAL A 553 -17.49 -5.15 -0.56
CA VAL A 553 -17.52 -6.48 -1.18
C VAL A 553 -18.34 -7.47 -0.33
N VAL A 554 -18.17 -7.42 0.99
CA VAL A 554 -18.94 -8.30 1.90
C VAL A 554 -20.42 -8.00 1.84
N ASP A 555 -20.84 -6.74 1.74
CA ASP A 555 -22.25 -6.39 1.57
C ASP A 555 -22.82 -7.00 0.26
N ALA A 556 -22.04 -6.93 -0.84
CA ALA A 556 -22.44 -7.56 -2.11
C ALA A 556 -22.54 -9.09 -1.99
N VAL A 557 -21.58 -9.72 -1.31
CA VAL A 557 -21.56 -11.17 -1.06
C VAL A 557 -22.74 -11.61 -0.18
N LYS A 558 -23.02 -10.90 0.92
CA LYS A 558 -24.18 -11.16 1.80
C LYS A 558 -25.49 -11.09 1.01
N LYS A 559 -25.66 -10.04 0.19
CA LYS A 559 -26.83 -9.88 -0.67
C LYS A 559 -26.99 -11.06 -1.64
N GLN A 560 -25.90 -11.52 -2.26
CA GLN A 560 -25.92 -12.68 -3.19
C GLN A 560 -26.29 -14.00 -2.48
N LEU A 561 -25.95 -14.12 -1.19
CA LEU A 561 -26.29 -15.28 -0.36
C LEU A 561 -27.65 -15.16 0.40
N GLY A 562 -28.42 -14.08 0.13
CA GLY A 562 -29.71 -13.85 0.80
C GLY A 562 -29.59 -13.49 2.28
N LYS A 563 -28.49 -12.87 2.69
CA LYS A 563 -28.17 -12.47 4.07
C LYS A 563 -28.02 -10.93 4.22
N GLY A 564 -28.51 -10.18 3.26
CA GLY A 564 -28.47 -8.70 3.25
C GLY A 564 -29.62 -8.06 3.99
#